data_1a5e2257017b9422fc9e846853dc280e
#
_entry.id   1a5e2257017b9422fc9e846853dc280e
#
_cell.length_a   1.000
_cell.length_b   1.000
_cell.length_c   1.000
_cell.angle_alpha   90.00
_cell.angle_beta   90.00
_cell.angle_gamma   90.00
#
_symmetry.space_group_name_H-M   'P 1'
#
loop_
_entity.id
_entity.type
_entity.pdbx_description
1 polymer ?
#
loop_
_entity_poly.entity_id
_entity_poly.type
_entity_poly.pdbx_seq_one_letter_code
_entity_poly.pdbx_strand_id
1 'polypeptide(L)' 'MQHQTFSRPPSAKPIAIEVDGEPLGVVVHEDEGYRFLAVRLNAFAIDGKIFTTVEAARDAVSEAVHILDRDE' A
#
# COMPACT_ATOMS: atom_id res chain seq x y z
N MET A 1 -30.20 3.25 -12.12
CA MET A 1 -29.61 3.34 -12.04
C MET A 1 -28.75 3.73 -11.95
N GLN A 2 -28.48 3.71 -11.54
CA GLN A 2 -27.64 3.91 -11.39
C GLN A 2 -26.68 4.02 -11.41
N HIS A 3 -26.45 3.80 -11.37
CA HIS A 3 -25.46 3.72 -11.35
C HIS A 3 -24.53 4.16 -11.49
N GLN A 4 -24.43 4.15 -11.45
CA GLN A 4 -23.55 4.47 -11.47
C GLN A 4 -22.77 4.84 -11.29
N THR A 5 -22.77 4.79 -10.99
CA THR A 5 -22.16 5.23 -10.68
C THR A 5 -21.09 5.25 -10.46
N PHE A 6 -20.82 4.55 -10.47
CA PHE A 6 -19.76 4.51 -10.30
C PHE A 6 -18.99 4.50 -11.16
N SER A 7 -18.60 5.04 -11.43
CA SER A 7 -17.81 5.16 -12.22
C SER A 7 -16.51 5.47 -11.83
N ARG A 8 -15.82 4.58 -11.20
CA ARG A 8 -14.57 4.75 -10.75
C ARG A 8 -13.61 4.53 -11.80
N PRO A 9 -12.53 5.25 -11.95
CA PRO A 9 -11.51 5.05 -12.94
C PRO A 9 -10.85 3.70 -12.77
N PRO A 10 -10.56 3.03 -13.86
CA PRO A 10 -9.89 1.74 -13.75
C PRO A 10 -8.54 1.82 -13.09
N SER A 11 -7.89 2.98 -13.16
CA SER A 11 -6.57 3.11 -12.57
C SER A 11 -6.61 3.09 -11.06
N ALA A 12 -7.79 3.03 -10.46
CA ALA A 12 -7.89 2.99 -9.03
C ALA A 12 -7.75 1.61 -8.44
N LYS A 13 -7.44 0.62 -9.25
CA LYS A 13 -7.31 -0.73 -8.72
C LYS A 13 -6.15 -0.83 -7.74
N PRO A 14 -6.36 -1.47 -6.60
CA PRO A 14 -5.29 -1.66 -5.63
C PRO A 14 -4.20 -2.57 -6.16
N ILE A 15 -2.98 -2.29 -5.77
CA ILE A 15 -1.84 -3.10 -6.14
C ILE A 15 -1.28 -3.70 -4.86
N ALA A 16 -1.19 -5.01 -4.81
CA ALA A 16 -0.70 -5.68 -3.61
C ALA A 16 0.78 -5.43 -3.42
N ILE A 17 1.18 -5.20 -2.19
CA ILE A 17 2.58 -5.05 -1.82
C ILE A 17 2.97 -6.26 -0.99
N GLU A 18 3.91 -7.03 -1.51
CA GLU A 18 4.39 -8.22 -0.83
C GLU A 18 5.86 -8.09 -0.52
N VAL A 19 6.25 -8.59 0.61
CA VAL A 19 7.66 -8.65 1.01
C VAL A 19 7.93 -10.07 1.44
N ASP A 20 8.92 -10.70 0.82
CA ASP A 20 9.27 -12.08 1.13
C ASP A 20 8.09 -13.02 0.96
N GLY A 21 7.27 -12.72 -0.02
CA GLY A 21 6.12 -13.56 -0.31
C GLY A 21 4.91 -13.34 0.56
N GLU A 22 4.99 -12.39 1.48
CA GLU A 22 3.88 -12.15 2.38
C GLU A 22 3.17 -10.85 1.99
N PRO A 23 1.87 -10.87 1.74
CA PRO A 23 1.15 -9.64 1.40
C PRO A 23 1.00 -8.79 2.65
N LEU A 24 1.53 -7.59 2.61
CA LEU A 24 1.53 -6.70 3.77
C LEU A 24 0.55 -5.56 3.63
N GLY A 25 0.10 -5.28 2.43
CA GLY A 25 -0.86 -4.22 2.21
C GLY A 25 -1.08 -4.01 0.74
N VAL A 26 -1.75 -2.92 0.41
CA VAL A 26 -2.00 -2.56 -0.97
C VAL A 26 -1.73 -1.07 -1.12
N VAL A 27 -1.49 -0.64 -2.36
CA VAL A 27 -1.43 0.77 -2.65
C VAL A 27 -2.56 1.10 -3.61
N VAL A 28 -3.12 2.29 -3.41
CA VAL A 28 -4.20 2.78 -4.24
C VAL A 28 -3.73 4.07 -4.88
N HIS A 29 -3.88 4.18 -6.19
CA HIS A 29 -3.45 5.37 -6.89
C HIS A 29 -4.44 6.50 -6.63
N GLU A 30 -3.91 7.61 -6.16
CA GLU A 30 -4.71 8.80 -5.88
C GLU A 30 -4.06 9.97 -6.58
N ASP A 31 -4.70 11.12 -6.47
CA ASP A 31 -4.18 12.32 -7.12
C ASP A 31 -2.78 12.65 -6.66
N GLU A 32 -2.48 12.39 -5.41
CA GLU A 32 -1.20 12.76 -4.85
C GLU A 32 -0.16 11.69 -4.95
N GLY A 33 -0.52 10.52 -5.43
CA GLY A 33 0.43 9.43 -5.54
C GLY A 33 -0.21 8.12 -5.19
N TYR A 34 0.56 7.26 -4.54
CA TYR A 34 0.08 5.93 -4.17
C TYR A 34 -0.04 5.85 -2.66
N ARG A 35 -1.26 5.69 -2.19
CA ARG A 35 -1.51 5.59 -0.77
C ARG A 35 -1.42 4.14 -0.33
N PHE A 36 -0.63 3.88 0.69
CA PHE A 36 -0.46 2.53 1.22
C PHE A 36 -1.48 2.26 2.29
N LEU A 37 -2.11 1.10 2.20
CA LEU A 37 -3.07 0.65 3.19
C LEU A 37 -2.60 -0.69 3.73
N ALA A 38 -2.25 -0.74 5.00
CA ALA A 38 -1.68 -1.94 5.59
C ALA A 38 -2.76 -2.97 5.88
N VAL A 39 -2.43 -4.24 5.67
CA VAL A 39 -3.31 -5.33 6.07
C VAL A 39 -2.67 -6.21 7.12
N ARG A 40 -1.43 -5.91 7.51
CA ARG A 40 -0.75 -6.64 8.57
C ARG A 40 -0.23 -5.67 9.60
N LEU A 41 -0.21 -6.10 10.83
CA LEU A 41 0.22 -5.21 11.92
C LEU A 41 1.64 -4.72 11.74
N ASN A 42 2.52 -5.54 11.21
CA ASN A 42 3.90 -5.15 11.08
C ASN A 42 4.11 -4.08 10.01
N ALA A 43 3.08 -3.74 9.26
CA ALA A 43 3.19 -2.67 8.27
C ALA A 43 2.38 -1.45 8.66
N PHE A 44 1.78 -1.46 9.84
CA PHE A 44 0.91 -0.37 10.23
C PHE A 44 1.63 0.95 10.43
N ALA A 45 2.93 0.90 10.67
CA ALA A 45 3.66 2.14 10.93
C ALA A 45 3.58 3.11 9.75
N ILE A 46 3.37 2.60 8.53
CA ILE A 46 3.28 3.48 7.38
C ILE A 46 1.91 3.43 6.74
N ASP A 47 0.91 2.93 7.48
CA ASP A 47 -0.44 2.89 6.96
C ASP A 47 -0.93 4.31 6.64
N GLY A 48 -1.47 4.48 5.46
CA GLY A 48 -2.01 5.78 5.06
C GLY A 48 -1.01 6.71 4.41
N LYS A 49 0.27 6.35 4.38
CA LYS A 49 1.25 7.22 3.75
C LYS A 49 1.13 7.19 2.24
N ILE A 50 1.53 8.28 1.61
CA ILE A 50 1.45 8.42 0.18
C ILE A 50 2.85 8.43 -0.39
N PHE A 51 3.07 7.63 -1.42
CA PHE A 51 4.36 7.50 -2.06
C PHE A 51 4.25 7.92 -3.51
N THR A 52 5.37 8.35 -4.09
CA THR A 52 5.34 8.81 -5.46
C THR A 52 5.30 7.66 -6.46
N THR A 53 5.76 6.48 -6.06
CA THR A 53 5.74 5.33 -6.95
C THR A 53 5.40 4.08 -6.13
N VAL A 54 5.00 3.03 -6.85
CA VAL A 54 4.74 1.76 -6.19
C VAL A 54 6.03 1.20 -5.60
N GLU A 55 7.15 1.42 -6.27
CA GLU A 55 8.41 0.90 -5.78
C GLU A 55 8.83 1.60 -4.50
N ALA A 56 8.58 2.91 -4.42
CA ALA A 56 8.88 3.62 -3.18
C ALA A 56 8.06 3.06 -2.03
N ALA A 57 6.81 2.73 -2.30
CA ALA A 57 5.96 2.15 -1.27
C ALA A 57 6.49 0.78 -0.85
N ARG A 58 6.88 -0.03 -1.81
CA ARG A 58 7.38 -1.36 -1.49
C ARG A 58 8.66 -1.26 -0.66
N ASP A 59 9.54 -0.34 -1.01
CA ASP A 59 10.77 -0.18 -0.25
C ASP A 59 10.47 0.25 1.18
N ALA A 60 9.52 1.15 1.35
CA ALA A 60 9.17 1.62 2.68
C ALA A 60 8.55 0.49 3.50
N VAL A 61 7.73 -0.33 2.89
CA VAL A 61 7.12 -1.45 3.60
C VAL A 61 8.19 -2.45 4.01
N SER A 62 9.09 -2.76 3.09
CA SER A 62 10.16 -3.69 3.39
C SER A 62 11.00 -3.21 4.55
N GLU A 63 11.30 -1.92 4.56
CA GLU A 63 12.12 -1.38 5.62
C GLU A 63 11.37 -1.40 6.95
N ALA A 64 10.09 -1.06 6.95
CA ALA A 64 9.31 -1.06 8.17
C ALA A 64 9.26 -2.45 8.79
N VAL A 65 9.08 -3.46 7.96
CA VAL A 65 9.00 -4.82 8.45
C VAL A 65 10.35 -5.28 8.98
N HIS A 66 11.42 -4.95 8.29
CA HIS A 66 12.73 -5.39 8.71
C HIS A 66 13.17 -4.72 9.99
N ILE A 67 12.75 -3.49 10.19
CA ILE A 67 13.05 -2.83 11.45
C ILE A 67 12.41 -3.56 12.61
N LEU A 68 11.15 -3.96 12.44
CA LEU A 68 10.49 -4.71 13.50
C LEU A 68 11.14 -6.06 13.73
N ASP A 69 11.56 -6.72 12.65
CA ASP A 69 12.20 -7.99 12.81
C ASP A 69 13.52 -7.90 13.54
N ARG A 70 14.19 -6.80 13.37
CA ARG A 70 15.50 -6.65 14.00
C ARG A 70 15.43 -6.21 15.42
N ASP A 71 14.24 -6.01 15.88
CA ASP A 71 14.07 -5.56 17.21
C ASP A 71 14.20 -6.69 18.13
N GLU A 72 15.26 -7.11 18.51
CA GLU A 72 15.36 -8.17 19.36
C GLU A 72 16.39 -8.07 20.16
#